data_baccdd51c25ebf906786aabe66d0b0dd
#
_entry.id   baccdd51c25ebf906786aabe66d0b0dd
#
_cell.length_a   1.000
_cell.length_b   1.000
_cell.length_c   1.000
_cell.angle_alpha   90.00
_cell.angle_beta   90.00
_cell.angle_gamma   90.00
#
_symmetry.space_group_name_H-M   'P 1'
#
loop_
_entity.id
_entity.type
_entity.pdbx_description
1 polymer ?
#
loop_
_entity_poly.entity_id
_entity_poly.type
_entity_poly.pdbx_seq_one_letter_code
_entity_poly.pdbx_strand_id
1 'polypeptide(L)'
;IEHIDMLLMHRQDPMMDHDETGAVLDGLVASGKVRQVGVSNFRPWDMDLLQSAMNTRLSTNQIEISVLENAPFTNGDIAYLQQHRIPPMAWSPLAGGAIFAPENRALHDTLAAIAARQDSNVATLAVAWLMAHPARIMPVMGTNNLQRIAQIGKASKLNIDRETWFDIYTAARGEEVP
;
A
#
# COMPACT_ATOMS: atom_id res chain seq x y z
N ILE A 1 6.16 -26.19 -4.22
CA ILE A 1 6.83 -24.90 -3.91
C ILE A 1 7.99 -25.26 -2.99
N GLU A 2 9.19 -24.86 -3.34
CA GLU A 2 10.38 -25.16 -2.55
C GLU A 2 10.65 -24.10 -1.48
N HIS A 3 10.24 -22.86 -1.75
CA HIS A 3 10.39 -21.72 -0.83
C HIS A 3 9.28 -20.68 -1.07
N ILE A 4 9.11 -19.79 -0.11
CA ILE A 4 8.23 -18.61 -0.19
C ILE A 4 9.11 -17.38 -0.42
N ASP A 5 8.80 -16.56 -1.41
CA ASP A 5 9.58 -15.34 -1.68
C ASP A 5 9.39 -14.30 -0.59
N MET A 6 8.15 -14.11 -0.11
CA MET A 6 7.84 -13.18 0.97
C MET A 6 6.74 -13.72 1.87
N LEU A 7 7.02 -13.79 3.16
CA LEU A 7 6.05 -14.15 4.20
C LEU A 7 5.67 -12.88 4.97
N LEU A 8 4.38 -12.62 5.10
CA LEU A 8 3.86 -11.51 5.89
C LEU A 8 3.15 -12.04 7.14
N MET A 9 3.47 -11.47 8.30
CA MET A 9 2.60 -11.60 9.46
C MET A 9 1.32 -10.79 9.19
N HIS A 10 0.16 -11.48 9.21
CA HIS A 10 -1.09 -10.89 8.75
C HIS A 10 -1.57 -9.71 9.61
N ARG A 11 -1.39 -9.81 10.93
CA ARG A 11 -1.73 -8.76 11.92
C ARG A 11 -0.82 -8.89 13.12
N GLN A 12 -0.64 -7.77 13.81
CA GLN A 12 -0.06 -7.78 15.16
C GLN A 12 -1.03 -8.50 16.11
N ASP A 13 -0.51 -9.43 16.90
CA ASP A 13 -1.22 -10.09 17.98
C ASP A 13 -0.95 -9.31 19.29
N PRO A 14 -1.99 -8.86 20.02
CA PRO A 14 -1.79 -8.21 21.32
C PRO A 14 -1.03 -9.05 22.35
N MET A 15 -1.00 -10.37 22.17
CA MET A 15 -0.26 -11.32 23.04
C MET A 15 1.07 -11.77 22.42
N MET A 16 1.52 -11.14 21.34
CA MET A 16 2.75 -11.51 20.65
C MET A 16 3.97 -11.36 21.57
N ASP A 17 4.68 -12.46 21.79
CA ASP A 17 6.06 -12.43 22.27
C ASP A 17 6.97 -12.10 21.07
N HIS A 18 7.59 -10.92 21.12
CA HIS A 18 8.40 -10.44 20.01
C HIS A 18 9.74 -11.17 19.88
N ASP A 19 10.31 -11.66 20.98
CA ASP A 19 11.56 -12.43 20.97
C ASP A 19 11.34 -13.81 20.35
N GLU A 20 10.29 -14.52 20.76
CA GLU A 20 9.93 -15.81 20.18
C GLU A 20 9.56 -15.66 18.71
N THR A 21 8.71 -14.70 18.36
CA THR A 21 8.27 -14.44 16.99
C THR A 21 9.44 -14.05 16.08
N GLY A 22 10.31 -13.16 16.55
CA GLY A 22 11.50 -12.73 15.81
C GLY A 22 12.47 -13.88 15.55
N ALA A 23 12.73 -14.71 16.54
CA ALA A 23 13.60 -15.88 16.39
C ALA A 23 13.03 -16.89 15.37
N VAL A 24 11.71 -17.11 15.34
CA VAL A 24 11.06 -17.99 14.36
C VAL A 24 11.18 -17.42 12.94
N LEU A 25 10.94 -16.13 12.74
CA LEU A 25 11.06 -15.48 11.44
C LEU A 25 12.50 -15.52 10.92
N ASP A 26 13.49 -15.22 11.75
CA ASP A 26 14.91 -15.34 11.42
C ASP A 26 15.28 -16.78 11.04
N GLY A 27 14.78 -17.77 11.79
CA GLY A 27 14.99 -19.20 11.50
C GLY A 27 14.40 -19.63 10.14
N LEU A 28 13.24 -19.11 9.77
CA LEU A 28 12.63 -19.40 8.46
C LEU A 28 13.47 -18.84 7.31
N VAL A 29 14.03 -17.64 7.47
CA VAL A 29 14.93 -17.04 6.48
C VAL A 29 16.26 -17.79 6.43
N ALA A 30 16.88 -18.06 7.57
CA ALA A 30 18.17 -18.78 7.66
C ALA A 30 18.08 -20.19 7.07
N SER A 31 16.95 -20.88 7.20
CA SER A 31 16.73 -22.22 6.60
C SER A 31 16.42 -22.18 5.10
N GLY A 32 16.30 -21.00 4.48
CA GLY A 32 15.95 -20.84 3.06
C GLY A 32 14.50 -21.14 2.70
N LYS A 33 13.64 -21.43 3.69
CA LYS A 33 12.19 -21.66 3.46
C LYS A 33 11.49 -20.37 3.04
N VAL A 34 11.95 -19.23 3.51
CA VAL A 34 11.43 -17.90 3.21
C VAL A 34 12.60 -17.01 2.78
N ARG A 35 12.43 -16.23 1.72
CA ARG A 35 13.48 -15.30 1.26
C ARG A 35 13.43 -13.97 2.01
N GLN A 36 12.23 -13.45 2.24
CA GLN A 36 11.99 -12.18 2.89
C GLN A 36 10.79 -12.27 3.83
N VAL A 37 10.83 -11.48 4.88
CA VAL A 37 9.73 -11.35 5.84
C VAL A 37 9.25 -9.92 5.91
N GLY A 38 7.97 -9.74 6.17
CA GLY A 38 7.32 -8.46 6.37
C GLY A 38 6.13 -8.60 7.31
N VAL A 39 5.39 -7.54 7.43
CA VAL A 39 4.22 -7.47 8.31
C VAL A 39 3.02 -6.90 7.57
N SER A 40 1.85 -6.97 8.17
CA SER A 40 0.64 -6.33 7.68
C SER A 40 -0.12 -5.67 8.83
N ASN A 41 -0.55 -4.43 8.62
CA ASN A 41 -1.29 -3.61 9.59
C ASN A 41 -0.55 -3.37 10.92
N PHE A 42 0.78 -3.36 10.90
CA PHE A 42 1.60 -2.96 12.04
C PHE A 42 1.73 -1.44 12.09
N ARG A 43 1.69 -0.86 13.28
CA ARG A 43 2.05 0.53 13.51
C ARG A 43 3.57 0.68 13.59
N PRO A 44 4.11 1.90 13.44
CA PRO A 44 5.55 2.14 13.56
C PRO A 44 6.20 1.50 14.80
N TRP A 45 5.60 1.65 15.97
CA TRP A 45 6.10 1.09 17.23
C TRP A 45 6.00 -0.43 17.32
N ASP A 46 5.00 -1.06 16.67
CA ASP A 46 4.89 -2.52 16.59
C ASP A 46 5.98 -3.09 15.67
N MET A 47 6.32 -2.35 14.61
CA MET A 47 7.43 -2.71 13.73
C MET A 47 8.77 -2.58 14.45
N ASP A 48 8.99 -1.50 15.21
CA ASP A 48 10.21 -1.32 16.00
C ASP A 48 10.36 -2.41 17.05
N LEU A 49 9.29 -2.76 17.75
CA LEU A 49 9.28 -3.83 18.75
C LEU A 49 9.69 -5.17 18.12
N LEU A 50 9.05 -5.58 17.03
CA LEU A 50 9.39 -6.84 16.37
C LEU A 50 10.80 -6.81 15.77
N GLN A 51 11.18 -5.70 15.12
CA GLN A 51 12.51 -5.56 14.52
C GLN A 51 13.63 -5.59 15.56
N SER A 52 13.37 -5.13 16.79
CA SER A 52 14.38 -5.17 17.88
C SER A 52 14.77 -6.60 18.27
N ALA A 53 13.91 -7.58 18.01
CA ALA A 53 14.13 -9.00 18.28
C ALA A 53 14.61 -9.79 17.05
N MET A 54 14.86 -9.12 15.92
CA MET A 54 15.21 -9.76 14.65
C MET A 54 16.56 -9.28 14.11
N ASN A 55 17.33 -10.22 13.52
CA ASN A 55 18.48 -9.91 12.69
C ASN A 55 18.07 -9.65 11.24
N THR A 56 17.06 -10.35 10.76
CA THR A 56 16.49 -10.14 9.42
C THR A 56 15.67 -8.86 9.40
N ARG A 57 15.94 -8.01 8.40
CA ARG A 57 15.20 -6.77 8.24
C ARG A 57 13.80 -7.03 7.70
N LEU A 58 12.79 -6.38 8.29
CA LEU A 58 11.44 -6.34 7.72
C LEU A 58 11.45 -5.62 6.37
N SER A 59 10.89 -6.27 5.35
CA SER A 59 10.98 -5.83 3.95
C SER A 59 9.80 -4.98 3.50
N THR A 60 8.66 -5.09 4.17
CA THR A 60 7.44 -4.33 3.86
C THR A 60 6.47 -4.34 5.03
N ASN A 61 5.56 -3.38 5.03
CA ASN A 61 4.31 -3.41 5.78
C ASN A 61 3.15 -3.28 4.80
N GLN A 62 2.23 -4.25 4.81
CA GLN A 62 1.04 -4.20 3.97
C GLN A 62 -0.10 -3.55 4.76
N ILE A 63 -0.45 -2.30 4.41
CA ILE A 63 -1.46 -1.49 5.08
C ILE A 63 -2.54 -1.03 4.09
N GLU A 64 -3.71 -0.63 4.59
CA GLU A 64 -4.74 -0.05 3.73
C GLU A 64 -4.29 1.32 3.24
N ILE A 65 -4.23 1.48 1.93
CA ILE A 65 -4.00 2.78 1.31
C ILE A 65 -4.78 2.86 0.01
N SER A 66 -5.60 3.88 -0.11
CA SER A 66 -6.34 4.20 -1.33
C SER A 66 -6.55 5.71 -1.42
N VAL A 67 -7.20 6.16 -2.46
CA VAL A 67 -7.63 7.58 -2.56
C VAL A 67 -8.58 7.93 -1.39
N LEU A 68 -9.46 7.00 -0.97
CA LEU A 68 -10.40 7.19 0.14
C LEU A 68 -9.75 6.94 1.51
N GLU A 69 -8.93 5.89 1.64
CA GLU A 69 -8.16 5.63 2.87
C GLU A 69 -6.76 6.23 2.71
N ASN A 70 -6.65 7.51 3.02
CA ASN A 70 -5.42 8.28 2.87
C ASN A 70 -4.79 8.73 4.20
N ALA A 71 -5.35 8.30 5.33
CA ALA A 71 -4.80 8.56 6.66
C ALA A 71 -3.32 8.16 6.82
N PRO A 72 -2.81 7.08 6.18
CA PRO A 72 -1.40 6.72 6.27
C PRO A 72 -0.41 7.81 5.83
N PHE A 73 -0.83 8.77 5.01
CA PHE A 73 0.03 9.91 4.61
C PHE A 73 0.23 10.95 5.72
N THR A 74 -0.65 10.95 6.75
CA THR A 74 -0.64 11.97 7.82
C THR A 74 -0.50 11.40 9.23
N ASN A 75 -0.75 10.10 9.44
CA ASN A 75 -0.70 9.47 10.74
C ASN A 75 0.69 8.96 11.17
N GLY A 76 1.70 9.11 10.30
CA GLY A 76 3.07 8.68 10.56
C GLY A 76 3.46 7.35 9.90
N ASP A 77 2.53 6.54 9.42
CA ASP A 77 2.83 5.22 8.83
C ASP A 77 3.76 5.35 7.61
N ILE A 78 3.40 6.19 6.64
CA ILE A 78 4.21 6.40 5.43
C ILE A 78 5.54 7.08 5.75
N ALA A 79 5.55 8.07 6.66
CA ALA A 79 6.78 8.75 7.06
C ALA A 79 7.79 7.78 7.68
N TYR A 80 7.32 6.90 8.58
CA TYR A 80 8.13 5.86 9.19
C TYR A 80 8.70 4.89 8.13
N LEU A 81 7.86 4.39 7.23
CA LEU A 81 8.27 3.45 6.19
C LEU A 81 9.31 4.09 5.24
N GLN A 82 9.13 5.36 4.86
CA GLN A 82 10.11 6.10 4.07
C GLN A 82 11.44 6.29 4.82
N GLN A 83 11.40 6.69 6.11
CA GLN A 83 12.59 6.84 6.94
C GLN A 83 13.41 5.56 6.96
N HIS A 84 12.74 4.42 7.10
CA HIS A 84 13.39 3.11 7.13
C HIS A 84 13.64 2.50 5.74
N ARG A 85 13.27 3.20 4.65
CA ARG A 85 13.38 2.69 3.26
C ARG A 85 12.68 1.34 3.05
N ILE A 86 11.53 1.19 3.67
CA ILE A 86 10.65 0.03 3.57
C ILE A 86 9.49 0.41 2.64
N PRO A 87 9.40 -0.15 1.42
CA PRO A 87 8.29 0.14 0.53
C PRO A 87 7.00 -0.48 1.07
N PRO A 88 5.92 0.30 1.24
CA PRO A 88 4.64 -0.25 1.67
C PRO A 88 3.93 -1.00 0.57
N MET A 89 3.16 -2.03 0.94
CA MET A 89 2.15 -2.63 0.08
C MET A 89 0.78 -2.06 0.45
N ALA A 90 0.01 -1.63 -0.56
CA ALA A 90 -1.32 -1.06 -0.36
C ALA A 90 -2.38 -2.13 -0.63
N TRP A 91 -3.03 -2.66 0.43
CA TRP A 91 -4.22 -3.48 0.22
C TRP A 91 -5.45 -2.58 0.02
N SER A 92 -6.50 -3.11 -0.63
CA SER A 92 -7.69 -2.36 -1.04
C SER A 92 -7.40 -1.03 -1.77
N PRO A 93 -6.53 -0.99 -2.78
CA PRO A 93 -6.13 0.26 -3.45
C PRO A 93 -7.27 1.00 -4.16
N LEU A 94 -8.43 0.35 -4.31
CA LEU A 94 -9.68 0.93 -4.78
C LEU A 94 -10.76 1.00 -3.67
N ALA A 95 -10.33 0.99 -2.38
CA ALA A 95 -11.20 1.01 -1.20
C ALA A 95 -12.30 -0.08 -1.24
N GLY A 96 -11.95 -1.33 -1.61
CA GLY A 96 -12.93 -2.41 -1.74
C GLY A 96 -14.00 -2.17 -2.81
N GLY A 97 -13.81 -1.19 -3.69
CA GLY A 97 -14.77 -0.75 -4.71
C GLY A 97 -15.59 0.48 -4.30
N ALA A 98 -15.45 0.98 -3.08
CA ALA A 98 -16.17 2.16 -2.60
C ALA A 98 -15.91 3.42 -3.45
N ILE A 99 -14.78 3.51 -4.14
CA ILE A 99 -14.47 4.60 -5.09
C ILE A 99 -15.51 4.73 -6.23
N PHE A 100 -16.29 3.67 -6.49
CA PHE A 100 -17.35 3.64 -7.50
C PHE A 100 -18.75 3.77 -6.90
N ALA A 101 -18.86 3.86 -5.57
CA ALA A 101 -20.13 3.94 -4.88
C ALA A 101 -20.79 5.32 -5.02
N PRO A 102 -22.14 5.39 -5.02
CA PRO A 102 -22.88 6.65 -5.22
C PRO A 102 -22.50 7.76 -4.25
N GLU A 103 -22.18 7.43 -3.01
CA GLU A 103 -21.74 8.38 -1.98
C GLU A 103 -20.43 9.08 -2.30
N ASN A 104 -19.59 8.46 -3.12
CA ASN A 104 -18.30 9.02 -3.54
C ASN A 104 -18.35 9.62 -4.96
N ARG A 105 -19.56 9.96 -5.45
CA ARG A 105 -19.78 10.43 -6.80
C ARG A 105 -18.93 11.65 -7.18
N ALA A 106 -18.84 12.63 -6.32
CA ALA A 106 -18.08 13.85 -6.59
C ALA A 106 -16.58 13.57 -6.80
N LEU A 107 -16.00 12.71 -5.94
CA LEU A 107 -14.62 12.25 -6.10
C LEU A 107 -14.45 11.42 -7.39
N HIS A 108 -15.38 10.48 -7.64
CA HIS A 108 -15.36 9.67 -8.86
C HIS A 108 -15.37 10.53 -10.12
N ASP A 109 -16.23 11.55 -10.19
CA ASP A 109 -16.34 12.44 -11.35
C ASP A 109 -15.05 13.25 -11.55
N THR A 110 -14.40 13.71 -10.46
CA THR A 110 -13.07 14.35 -10.51
C THR A 110 -12.02 13.39 -11.08
N LEU A 111 -11.95 12.16 -10.55
CA LEU A 111 -11.01 11.16 -11.03
C LEU A 111 -11.27 10.79 -12.50
N ALA A 112 -12.54 10.68 -12.90
CA ALA A 112 -12.91 10.39 -14.28
C ALA A 112 -12.47 11.49 -15.25
N ALA A 113 -12.61 12.76 -14.86
CA ALA A 113 -12.17 13.90 -15.66
C ALA A 113 -10.63 13.91 -15.83
N ILE A 114 -9.87 13.58 -14.77
CA ILE A 114 -8.41 13.48 -14.84
C ILE A 114 -7.99 12.28 -15.70
N ALA A 115 -8.61 11.11 -15.50
CA ALA A 115 -8.30 9.90 -16.25
C ALA A 115 -8.55 10.06 -17.75
N ALA A 116 -9.64 10.74 -18.13
CA ALA A 116 -9.98 11.00 -19.53
C ALA A 116 -8.91 11.81 -20.28
N ARG A 117 -8.19 12.72 -19.60
CA ARG A 117 -7.08 13.49 -20.18
C ARG A 117 -5.88 12.62 -20.58
N GLN A 118 -5.79 11.40 -20.03
CA GLN A 118 -4.71 10.45 -20.29
C GLN A 118 -5.19 9.15 -20.96
N ASP A 119 -6.35 9.18 -21.59
CA ASP A 119 -6.99 8.01 -22.24
C ASP A 119 -7.05 6.78 -21.31
N SER A 120 -7.47 7.02 -20.06
CA SER A 120 -7.47 6.04 -18.99
C SER A 120 -8.81 5.97 -18.27
N ASN A 121 -8.88 5.20 -17.19
CA ASN A 121 -10.08 5.05 -16.36
C ASN A 121 -9.75 5.28 -14.87
N VAL A 122 -10.79 5.46 -14.06
CA VAL A 122 -10.69 5.75 -12.63
C VAL A 122 -9.86 4.72 -11.87
N ALA A 123 -10.05 3.43 -12.14
CA ALA A 123 -9.31 2.37 -11.44
C ALA A 123 -7.80 2.45 -11.74
N THR A 124 -7.44 2.62 -13.01
CA THR A 124 -6.05 2.74 -13.44
C THR A 124 -5.41 4.01 -12.89
N LEU A 125 -6.13 5.14 -12.90
CA LEU A 125 -5.67 6.40 -12.33
C LEU A 125 -5.42 6.30 -10.81
N ALA A 126 -6.36 5.72 -10.06
CA ALA A 126 -6.22 5.55 -8.61
C ALA A 126 -5.01 4.69 -8.23
N VAL A 127 -4.73 3.65 -9.01
CA VAL A 127 -3.53 2.82 -8.83
C VAL A 127 -2.26 3.60 -9.20
N ALA A 128 -2.27 4.35 -10.29
CA ALA A 128 -1.15 5.19 -10.71
C ALA A 128 -0.82 6.27 -9.67
N TRP A 129 -1.86 6.86 -9.05
CA TRP A 129 -1.72 7.86 -7.99
C TRP A 129 -0.95 7.29 -6.78
N LEU A 130 -1.25 6.07 -6.34
CA LEU A 130 -0.50 5.40 -5.28
C LEU A 130 0.96 5.16 -5.69
N MET A 131 1.18 4.66 -6.91
CA MET A 131 2.52 4.33 -7.41
C MET A 131 3.41 5.57 -7.60
N ALA A 132 2.82 6.75 -7.85
CA ALA A 132 3.54 8.01 -8.01
C ALA A 132 4.14 8.53 -6.69
N HIS A 133 3.70 8.01 -5.53
CA HIS A 133 4.19 8.48 -4.24
C HIS A 133 5.66 8.08 -4.00
N PRO A 134 6.52 8.99 -3.45
CA PRO A 134 7.95 8.73 -3.21
C PRO A 134 8.24 7.53 -2.30
N ALA A 135 7.30 7.09 -1.46
CA ALA A 135 7.42 5.90 -0.64
C ALA A 135 7.47 4.60 -1.45
N ARG A 136 7.28 4.65 -2.79
CA ARG A 136 7.29 3.48 -3.67
C ARG A 136 6.21 2.46 -3.30
N ILE A 137 4.98 2.97 -3.11
CA ILE A 137 3.83 2.15 -2.74
C ILE A 137 3.57 1.08 -3.81
N MET A 138 3.40 -0.16 -3.38
CA MET A 138 3.08 -1.30 -4.25
C MET A 138 1.60 -1.68 -4.07
N PRO A 139 0.70 -1.35 -5.02
CA PRO A 139 -0.71 -1.71 -4.93
C PRO A 139 -0.93 -3.22 -5.05
N VAL A 140 -1.72 -3.79 -4.13
CA VAL A 140 -2.10 -5.21 -4.14
C VAL A 140 -3.52 -5.33 -4.69
N MET A 141 -3.62 -5.87 -5.90
CA MET A 141 -4.90 -5.97 -6.62
C MET A 141 -5.60 -7.29 -6.34
N GLY A 142 -6.88 -7.23 -5.95
CA GLY A 142 -7.72 -8.38 -5.62
C GLY A 142 -8.67 -8.80 -6.75
N THR A 143 -8.25 -8.77 -8.02
CA THR A 143 -9.11 -9.14 -9.15
C THR A 143 -8.58 -10.32 -9.92
N ASN A 144 -9.48 -11.24 -10.32
CA ASN A 144 -9.20 -12.36 -11.23
C ASN A 144 -9.68 -12.08 -12.67
N ASN A 145 -10.24 -10.90 -12.94
CA ASN A 145 -10.70 -10.53 -14.27
C ASN A 145 -9.51 -10.09 -15.13
N LEU A 146 -9.18 -10.85 -16.17
CA LEU A 146 -8.04 -10.61 -17.05
C LEU A 146 -8.06 -9.24 -17.74
N GLN A 147 -9.25 -8.75 -18.11
CA GLN A 147 -9.37 -7.43 -18.73
C GLN A 147 -9.04 -6.32 -17.72
N ARG A 148 -9.53 -6.44 -16.46
CA ARG A 148 -9.18 -5.50 -15.38
C ARG A 148 -7.70 -5.53 -15.08
N ILE A 149 -7.09 -6.71 -15.00
CA ILE A 149 -5.64 -6.87 -14.79
C ILE A 149 -4.86 -6.15 -15.90
N ALA A 150 -5.22 -6.38 -17.16
CA ALA A 150 -4.57 -5.74 -18.31
C ALA A 150 -4.75 -4.21 -18.32
N GLN A 151 -5.92 -3.70 -17.92
CA GLN A 151 -6.18 -2.27 -17.80
C GLN A 151 -5.38 -1.62 -16.67
N ILE A 152 -5.44 -2.20 -15.48
CA ILE A 152 -4.74 -1.69 -14.29
C ILE A 152 -3.22 -1.75 -14.48
N GLY A 153 -2.70 -2.76 -15.18
CA GLY A 153 -1.29 -2.84 -15.56
C GLY A 153 -0.76 -1.63 -16.34
N LYS A 154 -1.64 -0.85 -16.97
CA LYS A 154 -1.28 0.41 -17.63
C LYS A 154 -0.99 1.55 -16.65
N ALA A 155 -1.29 1.40 -15.37
CA ALA A 155 -1.06 2.43 -14.36
C ALA A 155 0.40 2.90 -14.31
N SER A 156 1.35 2.00 -14.55
CA SER A 156 2.79 2.34 -14.60
C SER A 156 3.19 3.25 -15.77
N LYS A 157 2.29 3.49 -16.73
CA LYS A 157 2.51 4.34 -17.90
C LYS A 157 1.86 5.70 -17.76
N LEU A 158 1.00 5.91 -16.78
CA LEU A 158 0.37 7.20 -16.54
C LEU A 158 1.36 8.16 -15.89
N ASN A 159 1.30 9.41 -16.33
CA ASN A 159 2.09 10.48 -15.73
C ASN A 159 1.24 11.17 -14.66
N ILE A 160 1.60 11.00 -13.41
CA ILE A 160 0.99 11.68 -12.26
C ILE A 160 2.03 12.67 -11.74
N ASP A 161 1.95 13.90 -12.22
CA ASP A 161 2.78 14.97 -11.69
C ASP A 161 2.30 15.40 -10.29
N ARG A 162 3.06 16.30 -9.67
CA ARG A 162 2.77 16.75 -8.31
C ARG A 162 1.42 17.47 -8.21
N GLU A 163 1.07 18.30 -9.18
CA GLU A 163 -0.20 19.04 -9.21
C GLU A 163 -1.38 18.06 -9.30
N THR A 164 -1.36 17.16 -10.28
CA THR A 164 -2.38 16.10 -10.42
C THR A 164 -2.49 15.23 -9.17
N TRP A 165 -1.36 14.92 -8.52
CA TRP A 165 -1.38 14.12 -7.29
C TRP A 165 -2.15 14.83 -6.18
N PHE A 166 -1.88 16.13 -5.99
CA PHE A 166 -2.55 16.95 -4.97
C PHE A 166 -4.00 17.27 -5.33
N ASP A 167 -4.35 17.45 -6.61
CA ASP A 167 -5.75 17.59 -7.05
C ASP A 167 -6.60 16.38 -6.60
N ILE A 168 -6.08 15.17 -6.81
CA ILE A 168 -6.74 13.94 -6.37
C ILE A 168 -6.82 13.87 -4.84
N TYR A 169 -5.75 14.19 -4.15
CA TYR A 169 -5.67 14.14 -2.69
C TYR A 169 -6.64 15.14 -2.04
N THR A 170 -6.69 16.37 -2.54
CA THR A 170 -7.63 17.42 -2.09
C THR A 170 -9.09 17.02 -2.35
N ALA A 171 -9.38 16.49 -3.56
CA ALA A 171 -10.72 16.01 -3.89
C ALA A 171 -11.18 14.86 -2.96
N ALA A 172 -10.26 13.99 -2.57
CA ALA A 172 -10.54 12.87 -1.67
C ALA A 172 -10.82 13.31 -0.23
N ARG A 173 -10.12 14.35 0.24
CA ARG A 173 -10.29 14.91 1.59
C ARG A 173 -11.49 15.85 1.71
N GLY A 174 -11.90 16.47 0.61
CA GLY A 174 -12.90 17.53 0.59
C GLY A 174 -12.41 18.88 1.15
N GLU A 175 -11.12 19.01 1.41
CA GLU A 175 -10.46 20.23 1.92
C GLU A 175 -9.05 20.37 1.34
N GLU A 176 -8.57 21.59 1.23
CA GLU A 176 -7.19 21.85 0.81
C GLU A 176 -6.19 21.33 1.85
N VAL A 177 -5.02 20.97 1.36
CA VAL A 177 -3.88 20.62 2.22
C VAL A 177 -3.29 21.92 2.77
N PRO A 178 -3.14 22.06 4.09
CA PRO A 178 -2.62 23.28 4.70
C PRO A 178 -1.16 23.53 4.34
#